data_bef84072a09fe186b653b4d7cad9c116
#
_entry.id   bef84072a09fe186b653b4d7cad9c116
#
_cell.length_a   1.000
_cell.length_b   1.000
_cell.length_c   1.000
_cell.angle_alpha   90.00
_cell.angle_beta   90.00
_cell.angle_gamma   90.00
#
_symmetry.space_group_name_H-M   'P 1'
#
loop_
_entity.id
_entity.type
_entity.pdbx_description
1 polymer ?
#
loop_
_entity_poly.entity_id
_entity_poly.type
_entity_poly.pdbx_seq_one_letter_code
_entity_poly.pdbx_strand_id
1 'polypeptide(L)'
;IGDGVLFKAECQAYIDFCTQEGMTILGYQMVLSPEQEAAVEERLDEIDKLLVPWNPSSEKVSKTADGQVIEMYAYRIKEEIGAELFKFRKSKFKTYFVLSTNCVLLADSVIGQAGTDILGIRGFIAPGTYQTYLDQEYEKPHSMVVAKNIYYRKEKS
;
A
#
# COMPACT_ATOMS: atom_id res chain seq x y z
N ILE A 1 6.56 -15.92 4.47
CA ILE A 1 5.15 -16.23 4.73
C ILE A 1 4.81 -15.74 6.12
N GLY A 2 3.76 -14.97 6.26
CA GLY A 2 3.27 -14.47 7.53
C GLY A 2 1.86 -13.94 7.39
N ASP A 3 1.27 -13.46 8.50
CA ASP A 3 -0.04 -12.82 8.45
C ASP A 3 0.06 -11.46 7.75
N GLY A 4 -0.91 -11.16 6.90
CA GLY A 4 -1.04 -9.84 6.29
C GLY A 4 -1.40 -8.79 7.33
N VAL A 5 -0.72 -7.66 7.30
CA VAL A 5 -1.01 -6.51 8.16
C VAL A 5 -1.38 -5.33 7.27
N LEU A 6 -2.51 -4.72 7.59
CA LEU A 6 -2.94 -3.48 6.96
C LEU A 6 -2.78 -2.34 7.96
N PHE A 7 -2.28 -1.21 7.52
CA PHE A 7 -2.26 -0.03 8.37
C PHE A 7 -2.98 1.14 7.69
N LYS A 8 -3.54 2.01 8.51
CA LYS A 8 -4.13 3.27 8.09
C LYS A 8 -3.38 4.40 8.75
N ALA A 9 -2.98 5.39 7.97
CA ALA A 9 -2.24 6.55 8.46
C ALA A 9 -2.67 7.79 7.68
N GLU A 10 -2.43 8.95 8.27
CA GLU A 10 -2.61 10.20 7.55
C GLU A 10 -1.57 10.26 6.42
N CYS A 11 -2.01 10.64 5.23
CA CYS A 11 -1.20 10.51 4.00
C CYS A 11 0.11 11.30 4.09
N GLN A 12 0.04 12.57 4.49
CA GLN A 12 1.24 13.41 4.56
C GLN A 12 2.22 12.92 5.63
N ALA A 13 1.70 12.47 6.77
CA ALA A 13 2.54 11.92 7.83
C ALA A 13 3.31 10.68 7.36
N TYR A 14 2.65 9.82 6.60
CA TYR A 14 3.28 8.64 6.03
C TYR A 14 4.33 8.99 4.97
N ILE A 15 4.03 9.94 4.09
CA ILE A 15 4.98 10.44 3.09
C ILE A 15 6.22 11.00 3.79
N ASP A 16 6.05 11.82 4.81
CA ASP A 16 7.15 12.43 5.56
C ASP A 16 7.99 11.36 6.25
N PHE A 17 7.34 10.38 6.88
CA PHE A 17 8.04 9.27 7.51
C PHE A 17 8.92 8.50 6.50
N CYS A 18 8.36 8.14 5.35
CA CYS A 18 9.09 7.39 4.33
C CYS A 18 10.24 8.19 3.74
N THR A 19 10.02 9.46 3.44
CA THR A 19 11.07 10.30 2.83
C THR A 19 12.21 10.59 3.80
N GLN A 20 11.92 10.72 5.09
CA GLN A 20 12.95 10.85 6.13
C GLN A 20 13.82 9.59 6.24
N GLU A 21 13.25 8.43 5.95
CA GLU A 21 13.99 7.17 5.90
C GLU A 21 14.78 6.99 4.58
N GLY A 22 14.75 7.97 3.70
CA GLY A 22 15.45 7.91 2.41
C GLY A 22 14.67 7.19 1.31
N MET A 23 13.38 6.91 1.53
CA MET A 23 12.54 6.27 0.53
C MET A 23 11.91 7.32 -0.39
N THR A 24 11.70 6.93 -1.64
CA THR A 24 10.96 7.75 -2.61
C THR A 24 9.54 7.20 -2.72
N ILE A 25 8.56 8.09 -2.62
CA ILE A 25 7.14 7.73 -2.77
C ILE A 25 6.65 8.27 -4.10
N LEU A 26 5.96 7.42 -4.85
CA LEU A 26 5.32 7.79 -6.11
C LEU A 26 3.80 7.81 -5.90
N GLY A 27 3.20 8.97 -6.14
CA GLY A 27 1.76 9.16 -6.06
C GLY A 27 1.15 9.30 -7.44
N TYR A 28 0.13 8.50 -7.73
CA TYR A 28 -0.61 8.56 -9.00
C TYR A 28 -2.02 9.04 -8.71
N GLN A 29 -2.37 10.20 -9.28
CA GLN A 29 -3.70 10.77 -9.14
C GLN A 29 -4.61 10.23 -10.22
N MET A 30 -5.77 9.76 -9.82
CA MET A 30 -6.79 9.22 -10.72
C MET A 30 -8.04 10.09 -10.67
N VAL A 31 -8.67 10.30 -11.83
CA VAL A 31 -9.98 10.91 -11.93
C VAL A 31 -11.01 9.82 -12.16
N LEU A 32 -11.99 9.74 -11.27
CA LEU A 32 -13.04 8.73 -11.28
C LEU A 32 -14.40 9.39 -11.51
N SER A 33 -15.29 8.71 -12.23
CA SER A 33 -16.70 9.10 -12.29
C SER A 33 -17.35 8.86 -10.92
N PRO A 34 -18.52 9.47 -10.63
CA PRO A 34 -19.24 9.20 -9.38
C PRO A 34 -19.53 7.71 -9.17
N GLU A 35 -19.86 6.98 -10.23
CA GLU A 35 -20.12 5.53 -10.16
C GLU A 35 -18.85 4.74 -9.85
N GLN A 36 -17.73 5.10 -10.45
CA GLN A 36 -16.43 4.48 -10.16
C GLN A 36 -15.98 4.77 -8.73
N GLU A 37 -16.15 6.00 -8.28
CA GLU A 37 -15.83 6.40 -6.91
C GLU A 37 -16.66 5.62 -5.88
N ALA A 38 -17.97 5.49 -6.13
CA ALA A 38 -18.86 4.71 -5.28
C ALA A 38 -18.45 3.23 -5.23
N ALA A 39 -18.06 2.65 -6.35
CA ALA A 39 -17.60 1.26 -6.39
C ALA A 39 -16.31 1.06 -5.61
N VAL A 40 -15.37 1.99 -5.70
CA VAL A 40 -14.12 1.97 -4.92
C VAL A 40 -14.41 2.08 -3.43
N GLU A 41 -15.28 3.01 -3.02
CA GLU A 41 -15.66 3.20 -1.61
C GLU A 41 -16.34 1.95 -1.05
N GLU A 42 -17.24 1.33 -1.82
CA GLU A 42 -17.89 0.09 -1.42
C GLU A 42 -16.86 -1.04 -1.19
N ARG A 43 -15.87 -1.13 -2.08
CA ARG A 43 -14.80 -2.12 -1.94
C ARG A 43 -13.95 -1.87 -0.70
N LEU A 44 -13.63 -0.63 -0.40
CA LEU A 44 -12.90 -0.26 0.82
C LEU A 44 -13.72 -0.64 2.07
N ASP A 45 -15.02 -0.42 2.06
CA ASP A 45 -15.91 -0.82 3.16
C ASP A 45 -15.95 -2.34 3.34
N GLU A 46 -15.98 -3.09 2.26
CA GLU A 46 -15.92 -4.56 2.31
C GLU A 46 -14.60 -5.03 2.95
N ILE A 47 -13.48 -4.39 2.60
CA ILE A 47 -12.18 -4.70 3.20
C ILE A 47 -12.20 -4.37 4.68
N ASP A 48 -12.74 -3.22 5.08
CA ASP A 48 -12.84 -2.81 6.48
C ASP A 48 -13.56 -3.86 7.34
N LYS A 49 -14.59 -4.50 6.81
CA LYS A 49 -15.34 -5.55 7.53
C LYS A 49 -14.49 -6.80 7.80
N LEU A 50 -13.41 -6.98 7.08
CA LEU A 50 -12.50 -8.11 7.27
C LEU A 50 -11.40 -7.82 8.28
N LEU A 51 -11.30 -6.59 8.77
CA LEU A 51 -10.21 -6.13 9.62
C LEU A 51 -10.50 -6.35 11.10
N VAL A 52 -9.44 -6.69 11.84
CA VAL A 52 -9.44 -6.79 13.29
C VAL A 52 -8.30 -5.91 13.80
N PRO A 53 -8.53 -5.02 14.78
CA PRO A 53 -7.46 -4.23 15.34
C PRO A 53 -6.32 -5.10 15.84
N TRP A 54 -5.10 -4.65 15.60
CA TRP A 54 -3.90 -5.35 16.04
C TRP A 54 -2.88 -4.37 16.59
N ASN A 55 -2.28 -4.70 17.72
CA ASN A 55 -1.25 -3.88 18.34
C ASN A 55 0.09 -4.62 18.27
N PRO A 56 1.10 -4.09 17.56
CA PRO A 56 2.43 -4.67 17.61
C PRO A 56 3.05 -4.46 18.99
N SER A 57 3.75 -5.48 19.47
CA SER A 57 4.50 -5.39 20.72
C SER A 57 5.88 -4.80 20.46
N SER A 58 6.33 -3.90 21.34
CA SER A 58 7.68 -3.33 21.29
C SER A 58 8.78 -4.40 21.50
N GLU A 59 8.42 -5.55 22.06
CA GLU A 59 9.36 -6.65 22.28
C GLU A 59 9.63 -7.45 21.00
N LYS A 60 8.77 -7.28 19.97
CA LYS A 60 8.96 -7.96 18.69
C LYS A 60 9.91 -7.16 17.80
N VAL A 61 11.16 -7.50 17.93
CA VAL A 61 12.23 -6.96 17.09
C VAL A 61 12.67 -8.00 16.08
N SER A 62 13.05 -7.53 14.89
CA SER A 62 13.67 -8.38 13.89
C SER A 62 15.18 -8.33 14.03
N LYS A 63 15.85 -9.45 13.80
CA LYS A 63 17.31 -9.47 13.70
C LYS A 63 17.72 -9.56 12.24
N THR A 64 18.68 -8.74 11.87
CA THR A 64 19.32 -8.84 10.55
C THR A 64 20.29 -10.02 10.52
N ALA A 65 20.77 -10.37 9.32
CA ALA A 65 21.72 -11.47 9.15
C ALA A 65 23.04 -11.26 9.90
N ASP A 66 23.42 -10.02 10.18
CA ASP A 66 24.60 -9.63 10.93
C ASP A 66 24.36 -9.49 12.45
N GLY A 67 23.15 -9.83 12.91
CA GLY A 67 22.79 -9.81 14.32
C GLY A 67 22.31 -8.47 14.86
N GLN A 68 22.16 -7.45 14.03
CA GLN A 68 21.59 -6.18 14.46
C GLN A 68 20.10 -6.33 14.77
N VAL A 69 19.66 -5.69 15.85
CA VAL A 69 18.27 -5.67 16.27
C VAL A 69 17.59 -4.45 15.67
N ILE A 70 16.52 -4.69 14.89
CA ILE A 70 15.73 -3.62 14.27
C ILE A 70 14.33 -3.68 14.85
N GLU A 71 13.80 -2.53 15.27
CA GLU A 71 12.39 -2.44 15.64
C GLU A 71 11.51 -2.82 14.46
N MET A 72 10.42 -3.52 14.73
CA MET A 72 9.46 -3.86 13.69
C MET A 72 8.87 -2.58 13.10
N TYR A 73 8.79 -2.55 11.77
CA TYR A 73 8.22 -1.44 11.01
C TYR A 73 6.82 -1.06 11.50
N ALA A 74 5.97 -2.05 11.77
CA ALA A 74 4.63 -1.82 12.28
C ALA A 74 4.61 -1.04 13.59
N TYR A 75 5.52 -1.38 14.50
CA TYR A 75 5.66 -0.66 15.77
C TYR A 75 6.10 0.79 15.53
N ARG A 76 7.07 0.99 14.66
CA ARG A 76 7.60 2.33 14.34
C ARG A 76 6.55 3.23 13.74
N ILE A 77 5.78 2.77 12.75
CA ILE A 77 4.74 3.61 12.13
C ILE A 77 3.61 3.93 13.11
N LYS A 78 3.31 3.03 14.04
CA LYS A 78 2.33 3.29 15.08
C LYS A 78 2.81 4.39 16.03
N GLU A 79 4.03 4.27 16.54
CA GLU A 79 4.57 5.21 17.54
C GLU A 79 4.95 6.56 16.93
N GLU A 80 5.53 6.56 15.72
CA GLU A 80 6.05 7.79 15.11
C GLU A 80 4.99 8.60 14.38
N ILE A 81 3.99 7.97 13.76
CA ILE A 81 2.97 8.68 12.98
C ILE A 81 1.52 8.35 13.38
N GLY A 82 1.33 7.59 14.44
CA GLY A 82 -0.02 7.29 14.94
C GLY A 82 -0.82 6.36 14.02
N ALA A 83 -0.17 5.52 13.23
CA ALA A 83 -0.87 4.60 12.36
C ALA A 83 -1.72 3.60 13.13
N GLU A 84 -2.90 3.31 12.61
CA GLU A 84 -3.76 2.23 13.12
C GLU A 84 -3.45 0.95 12.37
N LEU A 85 -3.29 -0.15 13.09
CA LEU A 85 -2.87 -1.43 12.53
C LEU A 85 -3.97 -2.47 12.66
N PHE A 86 -4.09 -3.30 11.63
CA PHE A 86 -5.12 -4.32 11.52
C PHE A 86 -4.57 -5.61 10.96
N LYS A 87 -5.18 -6.72 11.34
CA LYS A 87 -5.04 -8.01 10.66
C LYS A 87 -6.36 -8.40 10.02
N PHE A 88 -6.31 -9.37 9.13
CA PHE A 88 -7.50 -9.86 8.43
C PHE A 88 -8.08 -11.10 9.13
N ARG A 89 -9.40 -11.13 9.34
CA ARG A 89 -10.08 -12.29 9.96
C ARG A 89 -10.02 -13.52 9.06
N LYS A 90 -10.60 -13.37 7.87
CA LYS A 90 -10.66 -14.39 6.81
C LYS A 90 -10.60 -13.66 5.49
N SER A 91 -9.78 -14.05 4.61
CA SER A 91 -9.76 -13.66 3.20
C SER A 91 -8.45 -14.11 2.58
N LYS A 92 -8.35 -13.94 1.27
CA LYS A 92 -7.08 -14.11 0.56
C LYS A 92 -5.96 -13.19 1.06
N PHE A 93 -6.30 -12.13 1.78
CA PHE A 93 -5.32 -11.19 2.34
C PHE A 93 -4.80 -11.59 3.73
N LYS A 94 -5.40 -12.60 4.37
CA LYS A 94 -5.00 -13.03 5.71
C LYS A 94 -3.54 -13.46 5.76
N THR A 95 -3.08 -14.15 4.74
CA THR A 95 -1.69 -14.59 4.63
C THR A 95 -0.96 -13.73 3.61
N TYR A 96 0.12 -13.11 4.04
CA TYR A 96 0.98 -12.33 3.15
C TYR A 96 2.02 -13.26 2.52
N PHE A 97 2.03 -13.29 1.20
CA PHE A 97 3.00 -14.06 0.44
C PHE A 97 3.45 -13.24 -0.77
N VAL A 98 4.73 -12.91 -0.81
CA VAL A 98 5.33 -12.00 -1.80
C VAL A 98 4.96 -12.36 -3.25
N LEU A 99 4.83 -13.65 -3.55
CA LEU A 99 4.58 -14.12 -4.90
C LEU A 99 3.10 -14.14 -5.30
N SER A 100 2.16 -14.05 -4.37
CA SER A 100 0.74 -14.18 -4.71
C SER A 100 -0.19 -13.22 -3.98
N THR A 101 -0.06 -13.11 -2.67
CA THR A 101 -0.96 -12.31 -1.84
C THR A 101 -0.16 -11.18 -1.19
N ASN A 102 -0.07 -10.05 -1.85
CA ASN A 102 0.77 -8.93 -1.42
C ASN A 102 0.02 -7.60 -1.54
N CYS A 103 0.72 -6.50 -1.29
CA CYS A 103 0.14 -5.16 -1.35
C CYS A 103 -0.41 -4.80 -2.75
N VAL A 104 0.16 -5.34 -3.80
CA VAL A 104 -0.32 -5.12 -5.17
C VAL A 104 -1.71 -5.75 -5.37
N LEU A 105 -1.92 -6.96 -4.86
CA LEU A 105 -3.23 -7.62 -4.95
C LEU A 105 -4.30 -6.80 -4.21
N LEU A 106 -3.96 -6.26 -3.03
CA LEU A 106 -4.87 -5.39 -2.28
C LEU A 106 -5.19 -4.13 -3.06
N ALA A 107 -4.17 -3.41 -3.53
CA ALA A 107 -4.34 -2.18 -4.29
C ALA A 107 -5.17 -2.43 -5.56
N ASP A 108 -4.87 -3.48 -6.28
CA ASP A 108 -5.60 -3.83 -7.49
C ASP A 108 -7.06 -4.20 -7.22
N SER A 109 -7.33 -4.89 -6.13
CA SER A 109 -8.72 -5.23 -5.78
C SER A 109 -9.58 -4.00 -5.52
N VAL A 110 -8.96 -2.89 -5.10
CA VAL A 110 -9.63 -1.60 -4.90
C VAL A 110 -9.75 -0.85 -6.21
N ILE A 111 -8.65 -0.65 -6.91
CA ILE A 111 -8.59 0.12 -8.17
C ILE A 111 -9.37 -0.57 -9.28
N GLY A 112 -9.36 -1.89 -9.31
CA GLY A 112 -10.09 -2.68 -10.30
C GLY A 112 -11.59 -2.41 -10.31
N GLN A 113 -12.17 -1.96 -9.19
CA GLN A 113 -13.58 -1.58 -9.11
C GLN A 113 -13.87 -0.31 -9.95
N ALA A 114 -12.86 0.49 -10.22
CA ALA A 114 -13.00 1.66 -11.09
C ALA A 114 -12.98 1.30 -12.59
N GLY A 115 -12.90 0.01 -12.93
CA GLY A 115 -12.88 -0.44 -14.31
C GLY A 115 -11.51 -0.33 -14.98
N THR A 116 -10.45 -0.08 -14.20
CA THR A 116 -9.11 -0.19 -14.72
C THR A 116 -8.75 -1.66 -14.82
N ASP A 117 -8.76 -2.20 -16.01
CA ASP A 117 -8.17 -3.50 -16.27
C ASP A 117 -6.64 -3.34 -16.35
N ILE A 118 -6.06 -2.79 -15.28
CA ILE A 118 -4.62 -2.66 -15.16
C ILE A 118 -3.99 -4.06 -15.10
N LEU A 119 -4.76 -5.03 -14.64
CA LEU A 119 -4.30 -6.41 -14.52
C LEU A 119 -5.03 -7.35 -15.46
N GLY A 120 -5.11 -7.03 -16.73
CA GLY A 120 -5.37 -8.05 -17.76
C GLY A 120 -4.29 -9.15 -17.73
N ILE A 121 -3.33 -9.03 -16.85
CA ILE A 121 -2.28 -10.01 -16.61
C ILE A 121 -2.75 -10.93 -15.49
N ARG A 122 -3.14 -12.13 -15.84
CA ARG A 122 -3.43 -13.17 -14.87
C ARG A 122 -2.10 -13.71 -14.32
N GLY A 123 -1.92 -13.63 -13.02
CA GLY A 123 -0.72 -14.13 -12.38
C GLY A 123 -0.28 -13.22 -11.24
N PHE A 124 0.84 -13.53 -10.62
CA PHE A 124 1.36 -12.64 -9.59
C PHE A 124 2.10 -11.47 -10.25
N ILE A 125 1.99 -10.31 -9.62
CA ILE A 125 2.65 -9.09 -10.08
C ILE A 125 3.49 -8.53 -8.94
N ALA A 126 4.77 -8.32 -9.23
CA ALA A 126 5.66 -7.65 -8.30
C ALA A 126 5.34 -6.15 -8.23
N PRO A 127 5.57 -5.47 -7.09
CA PRO A 127 5.33 -4.03 -6.96
C PRO A 127 5.97 -3.18 -8.05
N GLY A 128 7.19 -3.51 -8.47
CA GLY A 128 7.87 -2.79 -9.56
C GLY A 128 7.17 -2.92 -10.90
N THR A 129 6.58 -4.07 -11.20
CA THR A 129 5.78 -4.28 -12.41
C THR A 129 4.51 -3.44 -12.37
N TYR A 130 3.88 -3.33 -11.21
CA TYR A 130 2.69 -2.51 -11.02
C TYR A 130 2.99 -1.03 -11.22
N GLN A 131 4.13 -0.55 -10.74
CA GLN A 131 4.60 0.81 -10.98
C GLN A 131 4.78 1.07 -12.48
N THR A 132 5.40 0.16 -13.21
CA THR A 132 5.55 0.27 -14.66
C THR A 132 4.19 0.39 -15.35
N TYR A 133 3.22 -0.35 -14.89
CA TYR A 133 1.85 -0.29 -15.37
C TYR A 133 1.22 1.09 -15.18
N LEU A 134 1.35 1.65 -13.98
CA LEU A 134 0.82 2.98 -13.69
C LEU A 134 1.52 4.06 -14.51
N ASP A 135 2.83 3.94 -14.72
CA ASP A 135 3.59 4.85 -15.57
C ASP A 135 3.09 4.81 -17.02
N GLN A 136 2.82 3.62 -17.54
CA GLN A 136 2.25 3.45 -18.89
C GLN A 136 0.85 4.05 -19.00
N GLU A 137 0.01 3.85 -17.98
CA GLU A 137 -1.32 4.46 -17.94
C GLU A 137 -1.24 5.98 -17.91
N TYR A 138 -0.31 6.53 -17.14
CA TYR A 138 -0.10 7.98 -17.07
C TYR A 138 0.28 8.59 -18.42
N GLU A 139 1.02 7.87 -19.25
CA GLU A 139 1.45 8.34 -20.57
C GLU A 139 0.36 8.24 -21.64
N LYS A 140 -0.70 7.46 -21.41
CA LYS A 140 -1.78 7.30 -22.37
C LYS A 140 -2.67 8.54 -22.42
N PRO A 141 -3.05 9.04 -23.62
CA PRO A 141 -4.05 10.09 -23.72
C PRO A 141 -5.40 9.59 -23.21
N HIS A 142 -6.14 10.46 -22.53
CA HIS A 142 -7.45 10.16 -21.95
C HIS A 142 -7.46 9.05 -20.88
N SER A 143 -6.30 8.77 -20.28
CA SER A 143 -6.21 7.85 -19.15
C SER A 143 -6.86 8.43 -17.89
N MET A 144 -7.36 7.58 -17.01
CA MET A 144 -7.82 8.02 -15.71
C MET A 144 -6.67 8.42 -14.78
N VAL A 145 -5.44 8.01 -15.06
CA VAL A 145 -4.26 8.47 -14.34
C VAL A 145 -3.81 9.80 -14.91
N VAL A 146 -4.09 10.88 -14.21
CA VAL A 146 -3.94 12.24 -14.73
C VAL A 146 -2.72 12.97 -14.19
N ALA A 147 -2.11 12.50 -13.11
CA ALA A 147 -0.94 13.13 -12.53
C ALA A 147 -0.06 12.10 -11.82
N LYS A 148 1.23 12.38 -11.80
CA LYS A 148 2.23 11.63 -11.07
C LYS A 148 3.04 12.59 -10.22
N ASN A 149 3.10 12.34 -8.92
CA ASN A 149 3.87 13.14 -7.98
C ASN A 149 4.98 12.29 -7.39
N ILE A 150 6.17 12.86 -7.31
CA ILE A 150 7.34 12.20 -6.75
C ILE A 150 7.72 12.90 -5.45
N TYR A 151 7.72 12.16 -4.34
CA TYR A 151 8.08 12.65 -3.02
C TYR A 151 9.40 12.03 -2.61
N TYR A 152 10.36 12.86 -2.23
CA TYR A 152 11.70 12.42 -1.83
C TYR A 152 12.26 13.39 -0.81
N ARG A 153 13.28 12.92 -0.08
CA ARG A 153 13.99 13.77 0.86
C ARG A 153 14.82 14.79 0.11
N LYS A 154 14.56 16.09 0.35
CA LYS A 154 15.39 17.15 -0.20
C LYS A 154 16.67 17.22 0.60
N GLU A 155 17.81 17.15 -0.08
CA GLU A 155 19.08 17.44 0.54
C GLU A 155 19.12 18.91 0.95
N LYS A 156 19.59 19.16 2.18
CA LYS A 156 19.84 20.54 2.60
C LYS A 156 21.05 21.06 1.86
N SER A 157 20.80 22.04 1.00
CA SER A 157 21.89 22.76 0.33
C SER A 157 22.63 23.63 1.35
#